data_19fcd71390047e683f6e687b37e08212
#
_entry.id   19fcd71390047e683f6e687b37e08212
#
_cell.length_a   1.000
_cell.length_b   1.000
_cell.length_c   1.000
_cell.angle_alpha   90.00
_cell.angle_beta   90.00
_cell.angle_gamma   90.00
#
_symmetry.space_group_name_H-M   'P 1'
#
loop_
_entity.id
_entity.type
_entity.pdbx_description
1 polymer ?
#
loop_
_entity_poly.entity_id
_entity_poly.type
_entity_poly.pdbx_seq_one_letter_code
_entity_poly.pdbx_strand_id
1 'polypeptide(L)'
;RPMIERTLCELVDEMSCHLVLTTGGTGPARRDVTPDATLAIADRVMPGFGEQMRQVSLHFVPTAILSRQVGVIRKQALILNLPGQPKAIQETLEGVKDAEGKVLVNGIFASVPYCVQLLEGPYIETNADVVAAFRPKSARRETLS
;
A
#
# COMPACT_ATOMS: atom_id res chain seq x y z
N ARG A 1 3.29 -20.28 -2.59
CA ARG A 1 2.26 -19.66 -1.75
C ARG A 1 2.51 -19.87 -0.25
N PRO A 2 2.74 -21.10 0.23
CA PRO A 2 2.99 -21.29 1.67
C PRO A 2 4.19 -20.50 2.21
N MET A 3 5.22 -20.29 1.40
CA MET A 3 6.39 -19.50 1.80
C MET A 3 6.02 -18.03 1.99
N ILE A 4 5.19 -17.45 1.11
CA ILE A 4 4.74 -16.07 1.23
C ILE A 4 3.92 -15.90 2.50
N GLU A 5 2.97 -16.80 2.73
CA GLU A 5 2.13 -16.77 3.93
C GLU A 5 2.96 -16.83 5.20
N ARG A 6 3.94 -17.71 5.25
CA ARG A 6 4.83 -17.86 6.40
C ARG A 6 5.67 -16.62 6.65
N THR A 7 6.24 -16.05 5.58
CA THR A 7 7.04 -14.82 5.69
C THR A 7 6.21 -13.65 6.18
N LEU A 8 5.00 -13.49 5.65
CA LEU A 8 4.10 -12.41 6.10
C LEU A 8 3.76 -12.57 7.58
N CYS A 9 3.46 -13.78 8.02
CA CYS A 9 3.17 -14.04 9.43
C CYS A 9 4.39 -13.76 10.31
N GLU A 10 5.58 -14.14 9.89
CA GLU A 10 6.81 -13.86 10.65
C GLU A 10 7.04 -12.34 10.79
N LEU A 11 6.87 -11.58 9.70
CA LEU A 11 7.08 -10.14 9.73
C LEU A 11 6.10 -9.44 10.69
N VAL A 12 4.87 -9.88 10.72
CA VAL A 12 3.83 -9.27 11.55
C VAL A 12 3.86 -9.82 12.98
N ASP A 13 3.85 -11.13 13.12
CA ASP A 13 3.64 -11.77 14.42
C ASP A 13 4.90 -11.82 15.28
N GLU A 14 6.06 -12.01 14.65
CA GLU A 14 7.34 -12.17 15.37
C GLU A 14 8.18 -10.90 15.35
N MET A 15 8.25 -10.22 14.20
CA MET A 15 9.06 -9.01 14.05
C MET A 15 8.30 -7.73 14.35
N SER A 16 7.00 -7.81 14.58
CA SER A 16 6.13 -6.68 14.93
C SER A 16 6.17 -5.54 13.92
N CYS A 17 6.28 -5.86 12.63
CA CYS A 17 6.21 -4.85 11.58
C CYS A 17 4.82 -4.21 11.55
N HIS A 18 4.77 -2.89 11.39
CA HIS A 18 3.52 -2.14 11.27
C HIS A 18 3.10 -1.92 9.81
N LEU A 19 4.05 -2.02 8.89
CA LEU A 19 3.81 -1.87 7.47
C LEU A 19 4.65 -2.91 6.73
N VAL A 20 3.99 -3.71 5.90
CA VAL A 20 4.66 -4.72 5.08
C VAL A 20 4.28 -4.48 3.62
N LEU A 21 5.29 -4.38 2.78
CA LEU A 21 5.10 -4.19 1.35
C LEU A 21 5.63 -5.41 0.61
N THR A 22 4.82 -5.98 -0.27
CA THR A 22 5.27 -7.03 -1.18
C THR A 22 5.36 -6.45 -2.59
N THR A 23 6.19 -7.02 -3.44
CA THR A 23 6.32 -6.58 -4.83
C THR A 23 6.19 -7.79 -5.77
N GLY A 24 5.41 -7.60 -6.85
CA GLY A 24 5.25 -8.63 -7.88
C GLY A 24 4.25 -9.72 -7.54
N GLY A 25 4.03 -10.62 -8.50
CA GLY A 25 3.13 -11.75 -8.34
C GLY A 25 1.65 -11.37 -8.22
N THR A 26 1.23 -10.24 -8.80
CA THR A 26 -0.09 -9.66 -8.60
C THR A 26 -1.04 -9.78 -9.80
N GLY A 27 -0.63 -10.45 -10.86
CA GLY A 27 -1.45 -10.61 -12.06
C GLY A 27 -2.41 -11.81 -11.98
N PRO A 28 -3.06 -12.12 -13.11
CA PRO A 28 -4.04 -13.22 -13.18
C PRO A 28 -3.43 -14.58 -13.51
N ALA A 29 -2.13 -14.65 -13.79
CA ALA A 29 -1.48 -15.91 -14.13
C ALA A 29 -1.49 -16.87 -12.94
N ARG A 30 -1.43 -18.18 -13.23
CA ARG A 30 -1.46 -19.21 -12.19
C ARG A 30 -0.33 -19.07 -11.19
N ARG A 31 0.85 -18.58 -11.63
CA ARG A 31 2.01 -18.35 -10.77
C ARG A 31 1.88 -17.09 -9.88
N ASP A 32 0.94 -16.20 -10.22
CA ASP A 32 0.73 -14.95 -9.48
C ASP A 32 -0.15 -15.23 -8.27
N VAL A 33 0.47 -15.54 -7.14
CA VAL A 33 -0.22 -16.00 -5.93
C VAL A 33 -0.05 -15.07 -4.73
N THR A 34 0.60 -13.92 -4.93
CA THR A 34 0.85 -12.99 -3.82
C THR A 34 -0.45 -12.46 -3.18
N PRO A 35 -1.47 -12.01 -3.97
CA PRO A 35 -2.72 -11.58 -3.35
C PRO A 35 -3.44 -12.70 -2.60
N ASP A 36 -3.40 -13.91 -3.15
CA ASP A 36 -4.05 -15.07 -2.51
C ASP A 36 -3.40 -15.40 -1.17
N ALA A 37 -2.07 -15.39 -1.11
CA ALA A 37 -1.33 -15.61 0.13
C ALA A 37 -1.61 -14.50 1.15
N THR A 38 -1.67 -13.26 0.69
CA THR A 38 -1.95 -12.10 1.55
C THR A 38 -3.36 -12.19 2.14
N LEU A 39 -4.34 -12.53 1.31
CA LEU A 39 -5.72 -12.71 1.78
C LEU A 39 -5.84 -13.85 2.78
N ALA A 40 -5.07 -14.92 2.60
CA ALA A 40 -5.14 -16.09 3.46
C ALA A 40 -4.73 -15.79 4.92
N ILE A 41 -3.85 -14.82 5.12
CA ILE A 41 -3.37 -14.47 6.48
C ILE A 41 -4.01 -13.17 7.01
N ALA A 42 -4.94 -12.59 6.29
CA ALA A 42 -5.53 -11.31 6.64
C ALA A 42 -6.62 -11.49 7.72
N ASP A 43 -6.65 -10.55 8.66
CA ASP A 43 -7.77 -10.42 9.60
C ASP A 43 -8.88 -9.60 8.95
N ARG A 44 -8.53 -8.58 8.19
CA ARG A 44 -9.48 -7.73 7.46
C ARG A 44 -8.90 -7.31 6.12
N VAL A 45 -9.79 -7.12 5.14
CA VAL A 45 -9.41 -6.59 3.83
C VAL A 45 -9.69 -5.09 3.81
N MET A 46 -8.76 -4.33 3.23
CA MET A 46 -8.91 -2.89 3.01
C MET A 46 -9.08 -2.63 1.50
N PRO A 47 -10.30 -2.76 0.97
CA PRO A 47 -10.51 -2.72 -0.49
C PRO A 47 -10.06 -1.43 -1.15
N GLY A 48 -10.16 -0.31 -0.42
CA GLY A 48 -9.80 1.01 -0.96
C GLY A 48 -8.36 1.10 -1.43
N PHE A 49 -7.43 0.37 -0.80
CA PHE A 49 -6.04 0.37 -1.26
C PHE A 49 -5.89 -0.29 -2.62
N GLY A 50 -6.53 -1.44 -2.83
CA GLY A 50 -6.50 -2.11 -4.13
C GLY A 50 -7.16 -1.27 -5.22
N GLU A 51 -8.30 -0.67 -4.91
CA GLU A 51 -9.01 0.23 -5.82
C GLU A 51 -8.13 1.41 -6.21
N GLN A 52 -7.49 2.08 -5.24
CA GLN A 52 -6.65 3.23 -5.50
C GLN A 52 -5.41 2.88 -6.30
N MET A 53 -4.76 1.75 -5.99
CA MET A 53 -3.61 1.28 -6.75
C MET A 53 -3.98 1.05 -8.23
N ARG A 54 -5.12 0.44 -8.50
CA ARG A 54 -5.57 0.23 -9.88
C ARG A 54 -5.94 1.54 -10.57
N GLN A 55 -6.55 2.49 -9.86
CA GLN A 55 -6.84 3.82 -10.43
C GLN A 55 -5.57 4.54 -10.87
N VAL A 56 -4.55 4.53 -10.03
CA VAL A 56 -3.25 5.13 -10.37
C VAL A 56 -2.69 4.45 -11.62
N SER A 57 -2.63 3.12 -11.61
CA SER A 57 -2.02 2.36 -12.71
C SER A 57 -2.76 2.52 -14.03
N LEU A 58 -4.09 2.70 -14.00
CA LEU A 58 -4.89 2.90 -15.20
C LEU A 58 -4.54 4.20 -15.96
N HIS A 59 -3.94 5.17 -15.29
CA HIS A 59 -3.43 6.36 -15.97
C HIS A 59 -2.22 6.07 -16.85
N PHE A 60 -1.56 4.94 -16.66
CA PHE A 60 -0.34 4.58 -17.37
C PHE A 60 -0.52 3.41 -18.32
N VAL A 61 -1.29 2.39 -17.92
CA VAL A 61 -1.52 1.19 -18.74
C VAL A 61 -2.97 0.70 -18.60
N PRO A 62 -3.64 0.38 -19.72
CA PRO A 62 -5.02 -0.11 -19.66
C PRO A 62 -5.14 -1.51 -19.04
N THR A 63 -4.08 -2.30 -19.08
CA THR A 63 -4.06 -3.65 -18.49
C THR A 63 -4.01 -3.65 -16.97
N ALA A 64 -3.99 -2.48 -16.33
CA ALA A 64 -4.06 -2.38 -14.87
C ALA A 64 -5.32 -3.04 -14.29
N ILE A 65 -6.39 -3.18 -15.10
CA ILE A 65 -7.59 -3.90 -14.66
C ILE A 65 -7.32 -5.39 -14.36
N LEU A 66 -6.22 -5.94 -14.84
CA LEU A 66 -5.83 -7.33 -14.58
C LEU A 66 -5.07 -7.50 -13.26
N SER A 67 -4.72 -6.39 -12.60
CA SER A 67 -4.03 -6.44 -11.32
C SER A 67 -4.97 -6.88 -10.21
N ARG A 68 -4.51 -7.83 -9.40
CA ARG A 68 -5.27 -8.34 -8.25
C ARG A 68 -4.70 -7.87 -6.92
N GLN A 69 -3.94 -6.78 -6.93
CA GLN A 69 -3.32 -6.20 -5.74
C GLN A 69 -4.35 -5.96 -4.63
N VAL A 70 -3.98 -6.31 -3.41
CA VAL A 70 -4.83 -6.08 -2.23
C VAL A 70 -4.08 -5.33 -1.15
N GLY A 71 -4.85 -4.69 -0.29
CA GLY A 71 -4.38 -4.18 0.98
C GLY A 71 -5.17 -4.86 2.09
N VAL A 72 -4.48 -5.34 3.11
CA VAL A 72 -5.10 -6.06 4.23
C VAL A 72 -4.53 -5.61 5.56
N ILE A 73 -5.24 -5.94 6.62
CA ILE A 73 -4.76 -5.78 7.99
C ILE A 73 -4.60 -7.16 8.60
N ARG A 74 -3.44 -7.37 9.23
CA ARG A 74 -3.22 -8.51 10.12
C ARG A 74 -2.73 -7.96 11.45
N LYS A 75 -3.49 -8.20 12.53
CA LYS A 75 -3.20 -7.63 13.86
C LYS A 75 -3.09 -6.09 13.75
N GLN A 76 -1.93 -5.52 14.02
CA GLN A 76 -1.71 -4.07 13.93
C GLN A 76 -0.89 -3.66 12.70
N ALA A 77 -0.76 -4.56 11.73
CA ALA A 77 0.04 -4.30 10.54
C ALA A 77 -0.84 -4.10 9.30
N LEU A 78 -0.47 -3.12 8.50
CA LEU A 78 -1.00 -2.92 7.15
C LEU A 78 -0.09 -3.64 6.18
N ILE A 79 -0.65 -4.50 5.33
CA ILE A 79 0.09 -5.24 4.31
C ILE A 79 -0.45 -4.82 2.94
N LEU A 80 0.43 -4.40 2.05
CA LEU A 80 0.08 -3.92 0.71
C LEU A 80 0.86 -4.67 -0.34
N ASN A 81 0.17 -5.11 -1.39
CA ASN A 81 0.80 -5.74 -2.56
C ASN A 81 1.12 -4.66 -3.59
N LEU A 82 2.38 -4.46 -3.90
CA LEU A 82 2.83 -3.51 -4.91
C LEU A 82 3.11 -4.24 -6.23
N PRO A 83 3.06 -3.52 -7.37
CA PRO A 83 3.43 -4.11 -8.65
C PRO A 83 4.91 -4.49 -8.68
N GLY A 84 5.32 -5.30 -9.66
CA GLY A 84 6.70 -5.79 -9.74
C GLY A 84 7.68 -4.84 -10.40
N GLN A 85 7.23 -3.95 -11.29
CA GLN A 85 8.11 -3.06 -12.03
C GLN A 85 8.47 -1.83 -11.20
N PRO A 86 9.75 -1.43 -11.13
CA PRO A 86 10.17 -0.30 -10.29
C PRO A 86 9.42 0.99 -10.58
N LYS A 87 9.19 1.32 -11.84
CA LYS A 87 8.45 2.52 -12.22
C LYS A 87 6.99 2.45 -11.74
N ALA A 88 6.37 1.30 -11.86
CA ALA A 88 5.00 1.09 -11.40
C ALA A 88 4.89 1.18 -9.88
N ILE A 89 5.91 0.73 -9.15
CA ILE A 89 5.98 0.87 -7.70
C ILE A 89 5.97 2.36 -7.32
N GLN A 90 6.83 3.15 -7.94
CA GLN A 90 6.90 4.59 -7.69
C GLN A 90 5.57 5.27 -7.98
N GLU A 91 4.97 4.98 -9.14
CA GLU A 91 3.67 5.53 -9.54
C GLU A 91 2.57 5.20 -8.51
N THR A 92 2.54 3.96 -8.07
CA THR A 92 1.55 3.48 -7.08
C THR A 92 1.69 4.23 -5.76
N LEU A 93 2.90 4.44 -5.31
CA LEU A 93 3.18 5.10 -4.03
C LEU A 93 2.93 6.61 -4.10
N GLU A 94 3.37 7.26 -5.16
CA GLU A 94 3.37 8.72 -5.28
C GLU A 94 2.13 9.28 -5.98
N GLY A 95 1.50 8.51 -6.86
CA GLY A 95 0.32 8.94 -7.61
C GLY A 95 0.66 9.60 -8.94
N VAL A 96 -0.34 10.29 -9.50
CA VAL A 96 -0.24 10.96 -10.80
C VAL A 96 -0.18 12.46 -10.56
N LYS A 97 0.83 13.11 -11.14
CA LYS A 97 1.02 14.56 -11.06
C LYS A 97 1.02 15.16 -12.47
N ASP A 98 0.57 16.41 -12.58
CA ASP A 98 0.67 17.16 -13.84
C ASP A 98 2.08 17.78 -13.99
N ALA A 99 2.29 18.53 -15.09
CA ALA A 99 3.57 19.15 -15.39
C ALA A 99 4.02 20.18 -14.34
N GLU A 100 3.08 20.76 -13.62
CA GLU A 100 3.35 21.73 -12.54
C GLU A 100 3.49 21.09 -11.17
N GLY A 101 3.42 19.75 -11.09
CA GLY A 101 3.53 19.04 -9.84
C GLY A 101 2.23 18.91 -9.04
N LYS A 102 1.11 19.34 -9.59
CA LYS A 102 -0.19 19.21 -8.95
C LYS A 102 -0.64 17.75 -8.99
N VAL A 103 -1.10 17.22 -7.85
CA VAL A 103 -1.58 15.85 -7.75
C VAL A 103 -2.94 15.74 -8.45
N LEU A 104 -3.01 14.86 -9.45
CA LEU A 104 -4.25 14.53 -10.17
C LEU A 104 -4.92 13.30 -9.56
N VAL A 105 -4.14 12.31 -9.16
CA VAL A 105 -4.62 11.10 -8.47
C VAL A 105 -3.63 10.79 -7.36
N ASN A 106 -4.13 10.65 -6.15
CA ASN A 106 -3.28 10.35 -5.00
C ASN A 106 -2.70 8.94 -5.07
N GLY A 107 -1.40 8.82 -4.81
CA GLY A 107 -0.78 7.54 -4.54
C GLY A 107 -1.20 7.04 -3.16
N ILE A 108 -0.95 5.75 -2.90
CA ILE A 108 -1.40 5.15 -1.65
C ILE A 108 -0.71 5.71 -0.42
N PHE A 109 0.50 6.26 -0.55
CA PHE A 109 1.20 6.83 0.59
C PHE A 109 0.57 8.13 1.09
N ALA A 110 -0.38 8.71 0.37
CA ALA A 110 -1.20 9.79 0.92
C ALA A 110 -2.05 9.29 2.10
N SER A 111 -2.40 8.01 2.12
CA SER A 111 -3.30 7.41 3.13
C SER A 111 -2.62 6.43 4.08
N VAL A 112 -1.44 5.91 3.73
CA VAL A 112 -0.74 4.90 4.55
C VAL A 112 -0.41 5.42 5.96
N PRO A 113 0.16 6.62 6.14
CA PRO A 113 0.50 7.08 7.48
C PRO A 113 -0.67 7.13 8.44
N TYR A 114 -1.81 7.64 7.97
CA TYR A 114 -3.00 7.70 8.81
C TYR A 114 -3.57 6.30 9.12
N CYS A 115 -3.55 5.40 8.15
CA CYS A 115 -3.99 4.02 8.37
C CYS A 115 -3.15 3.32 9.44
N VAL A 116 -1.82 3.46 9.36
CA VAL A 116 -0.91 2.88 10.37
C VAL A 116 -1.19 3.49 11.75
N GLN A 117 -1.46 4.79 11.81
CA GLN A 117 -1.81 5.48 13.06
C GLN A 117 -3.10 4.92 13.65
N LEU A 118 -4.12 4.67 12.83
CA LEU A 118 -5.39 4.09 13.28
C LEU A 118 -5.21 2.67 13.82
N LEU A 119 -4.19 1.95 13.36
CA LEU A 119 -3.84 0.62 13.85
C LEU A 119 -2.93 0.67 15.08
N GLU A 120 -2.81 1.86 15.70
CA GLU A 120 -1.96 2.07 16.88
C GLU A 120 -0.47 1.90 16.59
N GLY A 121 -0.06 2.06 15.34
CA GLY A 121 1.33 2.05 14.93
C GLY A 121 2.00 3.41 15.10
N PRO A 122 3.28 3.52 14.70
CA PRO A 122 4.03 4.75 14.84
C PRO A 122 3.47 5.89 13.99
N TYR A 123 3.75 7.12 14.41
CA TYR A 123 3.38 8.32 13.65
C TYR A 123 4.39 8.48 12.50
N ILE A 124 3.95 8.15 11.28
CA ILE A 124 4.78 8.22 10.09
C ILE A 124 4.57 9.56 9.40
N GLU A 125 5.66 10.23 9.05
CA GLU A 125 5.62 11.43 8.22
C GLU A 125 6.22 11.11 6.87
N THR A 126 5.68 11.71 5.81
CA THR A 126 6.21 11.59 4.46
C THR A 126 6.93 12.88 4.07
N ASN A 127 7.79 12.78 3.06
CA ASN A 127 8.30 13.99 2.41
C ASN A 127 7.17 14.59 1.57
N ALA A 128 6.60 15.70 2.02
CA ALA A 128 5.43 16.31 1.41
C ALA A 128 5.68 16.78 -0.04
N ASP A 129 6.95 17.02 -0.42
CA ASP A 129 7.30 17.36 -1.80
C ASP A 129 7.14 16.16 -2.74
N VAL A 130 7.22 14.95 -2.20
CA VAL A 130 7.03 13.70 -2.95
C VAL A 130 5.60 13.21 -2.82
N VAL A 131 5.14 12.98 -1.61
CA VAL A 131 3.75 12.58 -1.31
C VAL A 131 3.30 13.26 -0.04
N ALA A 132 2.30 14.13 -0.14
CA ALA A 132 1.70 14.76 1.02
C ALA A 132 0.73 13.78 1.69
N ALA A 133 1.04 13.38 2.91
CA ALA A 133 0.16 12.51 3.68
C ALA A 133 -1.03 13.30 4.22
N PHE A 134 -2.22 12.73 4.09
CA PHE A 134 -3.44 13.31 4.64
C PHE A 134 -3.71 12.77 6.04
N ARG A 135 -4.07 13.67 6.94
CA ARG A 135 -4.63 13.32 8.25
C ARG A 135 -5.71 14.34 8.62
N PRO A 136 -6.82 13.91 9.25
CA PRO A 136 -7.74 14.87 9.85
C PRO A 136 -7.04 15.63 10.98
N LYS A 137 -7.51 16.84 11.30
CA LYS A 137 -6.87 17.69 12.31
C LYS A 137 -6.69 16.99 13.65
N SER A 138 -7.68 16.19 14.05
CA SER A 138 -7.65 15.47 15.34
C SER A 138 -6.53 14.44 15.44
N ALA A 139 -6.00 13.99 14.29
CA ALA A 139 -4.94 12.97 14.23
C ALA A 139 -3.56 13.56 13.98
N ARG A 140 -3.46 14.90 13.78
CA ARG A 140 -2.18 15.55 13.51
C ARG A 140 -1.41 15.79 14.80
N ARG A 141 -0.11 15.52 14.74
CA ARG A 141 0.83 15.90 15.80
C ARG A 141 1.60 17.11 15.33
N GLU A 142 1.94 18.01 16.32
CA GLU A 142 2.80 19.14 16.01
C GLU A 142 4.18 18.64 15.59
N THR A 143 4.67 19.16 14.46
CA THR A 143 6.05 18.91 14.06
C THR A 143 6.97 19.64 15.01
N LEU A 144 7.84 18.89 15.67
CA LEU A 144 8.96 19.48 16.42
C LEU A 144 9.94 20.03 15.39
N SER A 145 9.90 21.34 15.23
CA SER A 145 10.82 22.04 14.36
C SER A 145 12.19 22.19 15.05
#